data_5a8d54461cd0cbe8e96de802fc0cc6ad
#
_entry.id   5a8d54461cd0cbe8e96de802fc0cc6ad
#
_cell.length_a   1.000
_cell.length_b   1.000
_cell.length_c   1.000
_cell.angle_alpha   90.00
_cell.angle_beta   90.00
_cell.angle_gamma   90.00
#
_symmetry.space_group_name_H-M   'P 1'
#
loop_
_entity.id
_entity.type
_entity.pdbx_description
1 polymer ?
#
loop_
_entity_poly.entity_id
_entity_poly.type
_entity_poly.pdbx_seq_one_letter_code
_entity_poly.pdbx_strand_id
1 'polypeptide(L)'
;MGEKSFKKGFLWGGATAANQIEGAYNEGGRGLANTDFLKYVAPNERRADEATFEQTYASLQEAKAHEDTYIFPKRWGNDFYHHYKEDIALMAEMGFSVFRMSISWSRIFPTGFEEKPNEEGLAFYDKVFDECHKYGIEPLVTMLHYDFPLPVCEKLNGFESRETITLFEKYVRTIVERYHKKVKYWLTFNEINMSLQSLSTCSGAMRDHSLKGLDEEQLTFEVVHNMLLASAKAVILVHEIAPEALAGNMVWKHVYYPKTVRPEDTLQQIFDMNLNYYFYDIQCKGVVPYYLDRYFEQKNIKRNYSPEDIETLKKGKADFLSFSYYMSNISEYQGEPMKFTGLLPDQSRNNPYLKMTDWGWSIDPVGLRIALNQLYTRYGLPIFIAEFGIGMYESMDSNHQIHDQGRIEFVEAHLKQIKEAIKDGVDVFGV
;
A
#
# COMPACT_ATOMS: atom_id res chain seq x y z
N MET A 1 14.23 8.44 -35.19
CA MET A 1 13.40 8.40 -33.99
C MET A 1 14.19 9.05 -32.87
N GLY A 2 13.63 10.10 -32.23
CA GLY A 2 14.29 10.72 -31.08
C GLY A 2 14.49 9.71 -29.94
N GLU A 3 15.52 9.90 -29.12
CA GLU A 3 15.76 9.05 -27.95
C GLU A 3 14.55 9.13 -27.00
N LYS A 4 13.89 8.00 -26.77
CA LYS A 4 12.80 7.93 -25.80
C LYS A 4 13.37 8.15 -24.39
N SER A 5 12.93 9.18 -23.71
CA SER A 5 13.32 9.56 -22.36
C SER A 5 12.09 9.86 -21.52
N PHE A 6 12.27 10.29 -20.29
CA PHE A 6 11.14 10.75 -19.47
C PHE A 6 10.35 11.84 -20.19
N LYS A 7 9.04 11.74 -20.19
CA LYS A 7 8.13 12.69 -20.87
C LYS A 7 8.23 14.08 -20.21
N LYS A 8 7.97 15.14 -21.00
CA LYS A 8 7.72 16.46 -20.40
C LYS A 8 6.50 16.35 -19.46
N GLY A 9 6.63 16.85 -18.24
CA GLY A 9 5.60 16.73 -17.20
C GLY A 9 5.61 15.37 -16.48
N PHE A 10 6.69 14.59 -16.59
CA PHE A 10 6.89 13.41 -15.74
C PHE A 10 6.90 13.84 -14.28
N LEU A 11 6.14 13.15 -13.43
CA LEU A 11 5.98 13.49 -12.02
C LEU A 11 7.12 12.86 -11.20
N TRP A 12 7.87 13.72 -10.50
CA TRP A 12 8.97 13.33 -9.62
C TRP A 12 8.61 13.63 -8.19
N GLY A 13 8.81 12.69 -7.28
CA GLY A 13 8.46 12.94 -5.89
C GLY A 13 8.87 11.88 -4.90
N GLY A 14 8.17 11.86 -3.79
CA GLY A 14 8.35 10.90 -2.72
C GLY A 14 7.01 10.53 -2.07
N ALA A 15 7.04 9.48 -1.26
CA ALA A 15 5.85 8.92 -0.63
C ALA A 15 5.96 8.91 0.90
N THR A 16 4.87 9.24 1.56
CA THR A 16 4.69 9.12 3.01
C THR A 16 3.30 8.57 3.33
N ALA A 17 3.09 8.19 4.60
CA ALA A 17 1.77 7.85 5.11
C ALA A 17 1.45 8.63 6.39
N ALA A 18 0.17 8.96 6.60
CA ALA A 18 -0.29 9.68 7.78
C ALA A 18 0.21 9.07 9.08
N ASN A 19 0.05 7.76 9.24
CA ASN A 19 0.51 7.03 10.43
C ASN A 19 2.05 6.96 10.61
N GLN A 20 2.83 7.40 9.61
CA GLN A 20 4.29 7.42 9.69
C GLN A 20 4.81 8.79 10.09
N ILE A 21 4.16 9.86 9.63
CA ILE A 21 4.73 11.20 9.74
C ILE A 21 3.88 12.22 10.51
N GLU A 22 2.54 12.08 10.53
CA GLU A 22 1.68 13.16 11.03
C GLU A 22 1.91 13.50 12.50
N GLY A 23 1.98 12.51 13.39
CA GLY A 23 1.93 12.78 14.82
C GLY A 23 0.58 13.34 15.26
N ALA A 24 0.59 14.17 16.31
CA ALA A 24 -0.60 14.84 16.85
C ALA A 24 -1.80 13.86 17.02
N TYR A 25 -1.52 12.67 17.55
CA TYR A 25 -2.47 11.55 17.63
C TYR A 25 -3.71 11.85 18.50
N ASN A 26 -3.60 12.81 19.40
CA ASN A 26 -4.64 13.26 20.35
C ASN A 26 -5.03 14.74 20.16
N GLU A 27 -4.72 15.33 19.00
CA GLU A 27 -5.00 16.73 18.70
C GLU A 27 -5.99 16.88 17.53
N GLY A 28 -6.60 18.05 17.43
CA GLY A 28 -7.51 18.37 16.33
C GLY A 28 -8.71 17.43 16.25
N GLY A 29 -9.16 16.87 17.37
CA GLY A 29 -10.29 15.95 17.43
C GLY A 29 -10.03 14.59 16.76
N ARG A 30 -8.77 14.22 16.45
CA ARG A 30 -8.41 12.92 15.90
C ARG A 30 -8.75 11.80 16.89
N GLY A 31 -9.35 10.72 16.41
CA GLY A 31 -9.52 9.48 17.14
C GLY A 31 -8.29 8.57 17.06
N LEU A 32 -8.21 7.58 17.93
CA LEU A 32 -7.15 6.59 17.91
C LEU A 32 -7.31 5.65 16.71
N ALA A 33 -6.18 5.30 16.10
CA ALA A 33 -6.09 4.28 15.06
C ALA A 33 -5.47 2.99 15.62
N ASN A 34 -5.68 1.86 14.94
CA ASN A 34 -5.01 0.59 15.26
C ASN A 34 -3.48 0.75 15.31
N THR A 35 -2.92 1.54 14.39
CA THR A 35 -1.48 1.81 14.29
C THR A 35 -0.92 2.57 15.49
N ASP A 36 -1.74 3.29 16.24
CA ASP A 36 -1.33 4.00 17.45
C ASP A 36 -0.99 3.05 18.62
N PHE A 37 -1.26 1.75 18.46
CA PHE A 37 -0.94 0.70 19.42
C PHE A 37 0.13 -0.28 18.90
N LEU A 38 0.85 0.07 17.84
CA LEU A 38 2.03 -0.67 17.39
C LEU A 38 3.23 -0.24 18.24
N LYS A 39 3.62 -1.10 19.17
CA LYS A 39 4.73 -0.81 20.09
C LYS A 39 6.08 -0.81 19.39
N TYR A 40 6.99 0.00 19.89
CA TYR A 40 8.39 -0.01 19.47
C TYR A 40 9.03 -1.36 19.81
N VAL A 41 9.74 -1.91 18.83
CA VAL A 41 10.59 -3.09 18.99
C VAL A 41 12.00 -2.70 18.59
N ALA A 42 12.97 -2.91 19.48
CA ALA A 42 14.36 -2.57 19.22
C ALA A 42 14.92 -3.36 18.03
N PRO A 43 15.82 -2.78 17.20
CA PRO A 43 16.33 -3.46 16.00
C PRO A 43 16.92 -4.85 16.23
N ASN A 44 17.58 -5.05 17.38
CA ASN A 44 18.16 -6.33 17.77
C ASN A 44 17.14 -7.36 18.29
N GLU A 45 15.90 -6.93 18.53
CA GLU A 45 14.79 -7.78 18.97
C GLU A 45 13.82 -8.10 17.84
N ARG A 46 13.97 -7.43 16.69
CA ARG A 46 13.15 -7.67 15.52
C ARG A 46 13.54 -8.98 14.87
N ARG A 47 12.56 -9.87 14.69
CA ARG A 47 12.74 -11.09 13.93
C ARG A 47 12.35 -10.84 12.49
N ALA A 48 13.16 -11.34 11.54
CA ALA A 48 12.89 -11.17 10.11
C ALA A 48 11.61 -11.89 9.65
N ASP A 49 11.20 -12.91 10.39
CA ASP A 49 10.04 -13.76 10.14
C ASP A 49 8.79 -13.32 10.93
N GLU A 50 8.95 -12.52 11.98
CA GLU A 50 7.81 -11.89 12.64
C GLU A 50 7.41 -10.68 11.80
N ALA A 51 6.21 -10.73 11.24
CA ALA A 51 5.55 -9.57 10.70
C ALA A 51 5.39 -8.57 11.86
N THR A 52 6.40 -7.70 12.05
CA THR A 52 6.41 -6.64 13.07
C THR A 52 5.22 -5.70 12.93
N PHE A 53 4.41 -5.93 11.92
CA PHE A 53 3.21 -5.19 11.56
C PHE A 53 1.92 -5.97 11.81
N GLU A 54 1.97 -7.30 12.07
CA GLU A 54 0.76 -8.08 12.34
C GLU A 54 0.32 -7.88 13.80
N GLN A 55 -0.83 -7.27 14.00
CA GLN A 55 -1.45 -7.07 15.30
C GLN A 55 -2.53 -8.13 15.51
N THR A 56 -2.51 -8.78 16.65
CA THR A 56 -3.61 -9.64 17.13
C THR A 56 -4.51 -8.87 18.07
N TYR A 57 -5.74 -9.32 18.28
CA TYR A 57 -6.61 -8.73 19.29
C TYR A 57 -6.00 -8.81 20.68
N ALA A 58 -5.38 -9.95 21.01
CA ALA A 58 -4.67 -10.13 22.28
C ALA A 58 -3.52 -9.11 22.43
N SER A 59 -2.69 -8.91 21.40
CA SER A 59 -1.59 -7.93 21.46
C SER A 59 -2.08 -6.49 21.52
N LEU A 60 -3.22 -6.18 20.89
CA LEU A 60 -3.87 -4.88 21.01
C LEU A 60 -4.34 -4.63 22.45
N GLN A 61 -5.01 -5.61 23.07
CA GLN A 61 -5.47 -5.47 24.47
C GLN A 61 -4.29 -5.35 25.43
N GLU A 62 -3.20 -6.09 25.21
CA GLU A 62 -1.95 -5.94 25.96
C GLU A 62 -1.38 -4.53 25.82
N ALA A 63 -1.28 -4.02 24.58
CA ALA A 63 -0.77 -2.67 24.32
C ALA A 63 -1.62 -1.59 25.02
N LYS A 64 -2.95 -1.73 25.01
CA LYS A 64 -3.88 -0.83 25.73
C LYS A 64 -3.68 -0.90 27.26
N ALA A 65 -3.46 -2.10 27.81
CA ALA A 65 -3.25 -2.28 29.25
C ALA A 65 -1.88 -1.71 29.73
N HIS A 66 -0.92 -1.54 28.83
CA HIS A 66 0.41 -1.04 29.12
C HIS A 66 0.71 0.30 28.43
N GLU A 67 -0.32 1.08 28.18
CA GLU A 67 -0.20 2.34 27.42
C GLU A 67 0.79 3.33 28.02
N ASP A 68 0.89 3.36 29.35
CA ASP A 68 1.82 4.23 30.09
C ASP A 68 3.27 3.73 30.08
N THR A 69 3.54 2.50 29.68
CA THR A 69 4.87 1.87 29.75
C THR A 69 5.48 1.57 28.40
N TYR A 70 4.66 1.37 27.38
CA TYR A 70 5.12 1.09 26.02
C TYR A 70 5.35 2.38 25.23
N ILE A 71 6.30 2.34 24.30
CA ILE A 71 6.56 3.43 23.34
C ILE A 71 5.82 3.10 22.05
N PHE A 72 5.03 4.05 21.55
CA PHE A 72 4.24 3.95 20.33
C PHE A 72 4.71 4.99 19.31
N PRO A 73 5.73 4.69 18.48
CA PRO A 73 6.36 5.68 17.60
C PRO A 73 5.40 6.36 16.62
N LYS A 74 4.37 5.64 16.17
CA LYS A 74 3.39 6.18 15.20
C LYS A 74 2.48 7.27 15.77
N ARG A 75 2.41 7.42 17.09
CA ARG A 75 1.72 8.54 17.75
C ARG A 75 2.43 9.87 17.54
N TRP A 76 3.72 9.82 17.29
CA TRP A 76 4.58 11.00 17.18
C TRP A 76 5.00 11.26 15.73
N GLY A 77 5.40 10.22 15.00
CA GLY A 77 5.92 10.34 13.64
C GLY A 77 7.05 11.36 13.56
N ASN A 78 7.02 12.17 12.51
CA ASN A 78 7.93 13.31 12.31
C ASN A 78 7.26 14.64 12.71
N ASP A 79 6.07 14.59 13.32
CA ASP A 79 5.27 15.75 13.70
C ASP A 79 4.89 16.65 12.50
N PHE A 80 4.59 16.03 11.37
CA PHE A 80 4.17 16.71 10.14
C PHE A 80 2.92 17.59 10.36
N TYR A 81 2.05 17.24 11.31
CA TYR A 81 0.87 18.02 11.65
C TYR A 81 1.24 19.48 11.97
N HIS A 82 2.33 19.71 12.69
CA HIS A 82 2.81 21.04 13.04
C HIS A 82 3.81 21.60 12.04
N HIS A 83 4.61 20.74 11.36
CA HIS A 83 5.74 21.13 10.51
C HIS A 83 5.48 21.00 9.01
N TYR A 84 4.25 20.70 8.56
CA TYR A 84 3.94 20.45 7.14
C TYR A 84 4.42 21.56 6.18
N LYS A 85 4.46 22.84 6.63
CA LYS A 85 4.91 23.95 5.79
C LYS A 85 6.40 23.90 5.48
N GLU A 86 7.20 23.62 6.52
CA GLU A 86 8.63 23.48 6.41
C GLU A 86 8.99 22.23 5.60
N ASP A 87 8.33 21.11 5.89
CA ASP A 87 8.56 19.85 5.20
C ASP A 87 8.20 19.94 3.71
N ILE A 88 7.08 20.56 3.35
CA ILE A 88 6.70 20.75 1.94
C ILE A 88 7.65 21.71 1.23
N ALA A 89 8.14 22.75 1.91
CA ALA A 89 9.16 23.65 1.37
C ALA A 89 10.47 22.90 1.07
N LEU A 90 10.92 22.00 1.95
CA LEU A 90 12.09 21.14 1.73
C LEU A 90 11.86 20.17 0.55
N MET A 91 10.67 19.60 0.40
CA MET A 91 10.33 18.76 -0.75
C MET A 91 10.40 19.56 -2.07
N ALA A 92 9.95 20.81 -2.06
CA ALA A 92 10.05 21.71 -3.21
C ALA A 92 11.51 22.03 -3.54
N GLU A 93 12.36 22.26 -2.55
CA GLU A 93 13.80 22.48 -2.71
C GLU A 93 14.50 21.23 -3.32
N MET A 94 14.05 20.02 -2.93
CA MET A 94 14.50 18.77 -3.55
C MET A 94 14.00 18.56 -4.98
N GLY A 95 13.12 19.41 -5.50
CA GLY A 95 12.59 19.34 -6.85
C GLY A 95 11.37 18.43 -7.03
N PHE A 96 10.62 18.16 -5.99
CA PHE A 96 9.36 17.40 -6.11
C PHE A 96 8.35 18.15 -6.98
N SER A 97 7.70 17.43 -7.87
CA SER A 97 6.52 17.87 -8.62
C SER A 97 5.25 17.09 -8.24
N VAL A 98 5.40 16.03 -7.45
CA VAL A 98 4.32 15.26 -6.84
C VAL A 98 4.70 14.87 -5.42
N PHE A 99 3.74 14.92 -4.51
CA PHE A 99 3.88 14.40 -3.16
C PHE A 99 2.79 13.36 -2.90
N ARG A 100 3.19 12.11 -2.74
CA ARG A 100 2.25 11.06 -2.34
C ARG A 100 2.13 11.03 -0.82
N MET A 101 0.90 11.17 -0.35
CA MET A 101 0.55 11.14 1.07
C MET A 101 -0.75 10.36 1.30
N SER A 102 -1.11 10.08 2.53
CA SER A 102 -2.43 9.54 2.87
C SER A 102 -3.21 10.50 3.77
N ILE A 103 -4.53 10.32 3.81
CA ILE A 103 -5.41 10.98 4.77
C ILE A 103 -5.72 9.98 5.88
N SER A 104 -5.53 10.37 7.15
CA SER A 104 -5.89 9.52 8.29
C SER A 104 -7.41 9.45 8.44
N TRP A 105 -7.98 8.25 8.29
CA TRP A 105 -9.42 8.05 8.45
C TRP A 105 -9.90 8.49 9.84
N SER A 106 -9.15 8.16 10.90
CA SER A 106 -9.50 8.53 12.28
C SER A 106 -9.38 10.02 12.57
N ARG A 107 -8.71 10.82 11.70
CA ARG A 107 -8.71 12.28 11.80
C ARG A 107 -9.99 12.90 11.22
N ILE A 108 -10.61 12.22 10.25
CA ILE A 108 -11.85 12.68 9.61
C ILE A 108 -13.09 12.13 10.31
N PHE A 109 -13.07 10.86 10.70
CA PHE A 109 -14.12 10.19 11.48
C PHE A 109 -13.45 9.46 12.67
N PRO A 110 -13.37 10.11 13.83
CA PRO A 110 -12.59 9.65 14.98
C PRO A 110 -12.83 8.21 15.43
N THR A 111 -14.06 7.74 15.33
CA THR A 111 -14.43 6.34 15.63
C THR A 111 -14.79 5.53 14.38
N GLY A 112 -14.97 6.19 13.23
CA GLY A 112 -15.49 5.63 11.99
C GLY A 112 -17.02 5.65 11.89
N PHE A 113 -17.73 5.85 12.99
CA PHE A 113 -19.20 5.74 13.05
C PHE A 113 -19.95 7.07 13.05
N GLU A 114 -19.26 8.21 13.21
CA GLU A 114 -19.88 9.52 13.29
C GLU A 114 -20.76 9.84 12.07
N GLU A 115 -21.86 10.54 12.29
CA GLU A 115 -22.72 11.03 11.21
C GLU A 115 -22.06 12.19 10.43
N LYS A 116 -21.29 13.02 11.13
CA LYS A 116 -20.60 14.19 10.57
C LYS A 116 -19.10 14.04 10.71
N PRO A 117 -18.32 14.50 9.72
CA PRO A 117 -16.88 14.49 9.80
C PRO A 117 -16.35 15.51 10.82
N ASN A 118 -15.15 15.28 11.29
CA ASN A 118 -14.37 16.24 12.06
C ASN A 118 -13.86 17.35 11.14
N GLU A 119 -14.43 18.55 11.28
CA GLU A 119 -14.08 19.71 10.44
C GLU A 119 -12.65 20.18 10.68
N GLU A 120 -12.12 20.06 11.89
CA GLU A 120 -10.73 20.44 12.17
C GLU A 120 -9.74 19.53 11.42
N GLY A 121 -10.04 18.22 11.34
CA GLY A 121 -9.29 17.28 10.53
C GLY A 121 -9.37 17.59 9.04
N LEU A 122 -10.56 17.93 8.52
CA LEU A 122 -10.71 18.37 7.13
C LEU A 122 -9.92 19.65 6.85
N ALA A 123 -10.00 20.64 7.73
CA ALA A 123 -9.29 21.90 7.57
C ALA A 123 -7.76 21.75 7.61
N PHE A 124 -7.23 20.74 8.31
CA PHE A 124 -5.80 20.42 8.30
C PHE A 124 -5.34 20.04 6.89
N TYR A 125 -6.01 19.09 6.24
CA TYR A 125 -5.63 18.66 4.89
C TYR A 125 -5.89 19.74 3.83
N ASP A 126 -6.88 20.63 4.01
CA ASP A 126 -7.02 21.81 3.16
C ASP A 126 -5.74 22.64 3.14
N LYS A 127 -5.15 22.89 4.32
CA LYS A 127 -3.92 23.68 4.48
C LYS A 127 -2.72 22.95 3.86
N VAL A 128 -2.64 21.61 4.02
CA VAL A 128 -1.56 20.81 3.44
C VAL A 128 -1.60 20.87 1.91
N PHE A 129 -2.78 20.69 1.30
CA PHE A 129 -2.91 20.74 -0.16
C PHE A 129 -2.67 22.16 -0.71
N ASP A 130 -3.11 23.19 -0.01
CA ASP A 130 -2.84 24.57 -0.41
C ASP A 130 -1.33 24.88 -0.37
N GLU A 131 -0.61 24.35 0.62
CA GLU A 131 0.85 24.50 0.71
C GLU A 131 1.57 23.71 -0.41
N CYS A 132 1.12 22.50 -0.77
CA CYS A 132 1.64 21.77 -1.92
C CYS A 132 1.47 22.59 -3.22
N HIS A 133 0.29 23.11 -3.47
CA HIS A 133 0.01 23.89 -4.69
C HIS A 133 0.81 25.20 -4.75
N LYS A 134 1.07 25.84 -3.62
CA LYS A 134 1.91 27.04 -3.54
C LYS A 134 3.30 26.80 -4.13
N TYR A 135 3.83 25.58 -4.01
CA TYR A 135 5.11 25.18 -4.56
C TYR A 135 5.00 24.42 -5.90
N GLY A 136 3.82 24.29 -6.47
CA GLY A 136 3.60 23.56 -7.72
C GLY A 136 3.77 22.03 -7.57
N ILE A 137 3.60 21.51 -6.37
CA ILE A 137 3.64 20.07 -6.07
C ILE A 137 2.21 19.53 -6.15
N GLU A 138 1.97 18.53 -7.00
CA GLU A 138 0.69 17.85 -7.15
C GLU A 138 0.47 16.84 -6.01
N PRO A 139 -0.61 16.93 -5.22
CA PRO A 139 -0.93 15.88 -4.26
C PRO A 139 -1.39 14.59 -4.96
N LEU A 140 -0.80 13.45 -4.61
CA LEU A 140 -1.29 12.12 -4.93
C LEU A 140 -1.73 11.47 -3.61
N VAL A 141 -3.04 11.25 -3.44
CA VAL A 141 -3.61 10.91 -2.15
C VAL A 141 -4.02 9.44 -2.06
N THR A 142 -3.44 8.72 -1.13
CA THR A 142 -3.90 7.39 -0.72
C THR A 142 -5.03 7.55 0.30
N MET A 143 -6.23 7.05 -0.01
CA MET A 143 -7.40 7.19 0.85
C MET A 143 -7.22 6.44 2.16
N LEU A 144 -6.63 5.24 2.14
CA LEU A 144 -6.36 4.47 3.34
C LEU A 144 -4.98 3.81 3.26
N HIS A 145 -4.11 4.15 4.23
CA HIS A 145 -2.77 3.62 4.35
C HIS A 145 -2.54 3.04 5.76
N TYR A 146 -3.21 1.90 6.03
CA TYR A 146 -3.06 1.07 7.24
C TYR A 146 -3.64 1.62 8.55
N ASP A 147 -4.03 2.88 8.63
CA ASP A 147 -4.52 3.52 9.85
C ASP A 147 -6.05 3.55 9.91
N PHE A 148 -6.62 2.50 10.48
CA PHE A 148 -8.06 2.37 10.68
C PHE A 148 -8.49 3.03 12.00
N PRO A 149 -9.67 3.68 12.08
CA PRO A 149 -10.23 4.03 13.36
C PRO A 149 -10.33 2.80 14.26
N LEU A 150 -9.76 2.86 15.46
CA LEU A 150 -9.66 1.72 16.36
C LEU A 150 -11.01 1.01 16.64
N PRO A 151 -12.11 1.75 16.84
CA PRO A 151 -13.43 1.12 17.05
C PRO A 151 -13.94 0.31 15.85
N VAL A 152 -13.51 0.62 14.61
CA VAL A 152 -13.83 -0.20 13.42
C VAL A 152 -13.11 -1.55 13.50
N CYS A 153 -11.87 -1.56 13.96
CA CYS A 153 -11.13 -2.81 14.17
C CYS A 153 -11.75 -3.65 15.30
N GLU A 154 -12.06 -3.04 16.44
CA GLU A 154 -12.55 -3.75 17.61
C GLU A 154 -13.99 -4.26 17.45
N LYS A 155 -14.89 -3.48 16.84
CA LYS A 155 -16.32 -3.83 16.74
C LYS A 155 -16.69 -4.62 15.49
N LEU A 156 -15.99 -4.35 14.37
CA LEU A 156 -16.31 -4.92 13.07
C LEU A 156 -15.24 -5.88 12.56
N ASN A 157 -14.14 -6.03 13.30
CA ASN A 157 -12.93 -6.72 12.85
C ASN A 157 -12.51 -6.21 11.46
N GLY A 158 -12.38 -4.89 11.33
CA GLY A 158 -12.02 -4.25 10.08
C GLY A 158 -12.91 -4.68 8.91
N PHE A 159 -12.30 -5.03 7.79
CA PHE A 159 -13.01 -5.45 6.58
C PHE A 159 -13.56 -6.90 6.61
N GLU A 160 -13.53 -7.61 7.73
CA GLU A 160 -14.35 -8.83 7.88
C GLU A 160 -15.84 -8.50 7.76
N SER A 161 -16.27 -7.39 8.32
CA SER A 161 -17.65 -6.92 8.21
C SER A 161 -17.89 -6.11 6.93
N ARG A 162 -18.97 -6.40 6.22
CA ARG A 162 -19.42 -5.57 5.07
C ARG A 162 -19.87 -4.17 5.50
N GLU A 163 -20.22 -3.95 6.78
CA GLU A 163 -20.53 -2.63 7.31
C GLU A 163 -19.33 -1.68 7.17
N THR A 164 -18.09 -2.19 7.29
CA THR A 164 -16.88 -1.42 7.09
C THR A 164 -16.80 -0.84 5.67
N ILE A 165 -17.34 -1.53 4.66
CA ILE A 165 -17.44 -1.02 3.28
C ILE A 165 -18.29 0.26 3.27
N THR A 166 -19.43 0.27 3.95
CA THR A 166 -20.35 1.43 4.03
C THR A 166 -19.70 2.60 4.76
N LEU A 167 -18.99 2.32 5.86
CA LEU A 167 -18.27 3.35 6.61
C LEU A 167 -17.12 3.95 5.78
N PHE A 168 -16.38 3.11 5.07
CA PHE A 168 -15.31 3.56 4.16
C PHE A 168 -15.87 4.37 3.00
N GLU A 169 -16.98 3.95 2.40
CA GLU A 169 -17.67 4.69 1.33
C GLU A 169 -18.09 6.11 1.79
N LYS A 170 -18.64 6.22 3.02
CA LYS A 170 -18.95 7.52 3.63
C LYS A 170 -17.69 8.40 3.79
N TYR A 171 -16.61 7.82 4.29
CA TYR A 171 -15.33 8.50 4.44
C TYR A 171 -14.78 8.97 3.08
N VAL A 172 -14.74 8.09 2.09
CA VAL A 172 -14.27 8.42 0.73
C VAL A 172 -15.11 9.54 0.11
N ARG A 173 -16.42 9.45 0.19
CA ARG A 173 -17.32 10.52 -0.29
C ARG A 173 -16.96 11.86 0.34
N THR A 174 -16.79 11.90 1.64
CA THR A 174 -16.46 13.12 2.39
C THR A 174 -15.15 13.76 1.92
N ILE A 175 -14.08 12.97 1.79
CA ILE A 175 -12.78 13.51 1.39
C ILE A 175 -12.75 13.90 -0.11
N VAL A 176 -13.42 13.14 -0.97
CA VAL A 176 -13.48 13.49 -2.40
C VAL A 176 -14.34 14.75 -2.62
N GLU A 177 -15.52 14.87 -1.99
CA GLU A 177 -16.34 16.09 -2.04
C GLU A 177 -15.59 17.32 -1.55
N ARG A 178 -14.80 17.19 -0.47
CA ARG A 178 -14.01 18.30 0.08
C ARG A 178 -12.86 18.70 -0.82
N TYR A 179 -12.12 17.71 -1.36
CA TYR A 179 -10.81 17.98 -1.98
C TYR A 179 -10.78 17.81 -3.50
N HIS A 180 -11.89 17.53 -4.19
CA HIS A 180 -11.92 17.27 -5.64
C HIS A 180 -11.28 18.39 -6.50
N LYS A 181 -11.22 19.64 -6.00
CA LYS A 181 -10.56 20.76 -6.68
C LYS A 181 -9.07 20.88 -6.38
N LYS A 182 -8.58 20.13 -5.38
CA LYS A 182 -7.21 20.20 -4.89
C LYS A 182 -6.41 18.92 -5.17
N VAL A 183 -7.08 17.80 -5.40
CA VAL A 183 -6.46 16.49 -5.57
C VAL A 183 -6.93 15.89 -6.88
N LYS A 184 -5.98 15.66 -7.79
CA LYS A 184 -6.22 15.05 -9.10
C LYS A 184 -6.03 13.54 -9.10
N TYR A 185 -5.11 13.02 -8.28
CA TYR A 185 -4.72 11.61 -8.28
C TYR A 185 -5.07 10.97 -6.95
N TRP A 186 -5.85 9.88 -7.01
CA TRP A 186 -6.30 9.13 -5.86
C TRP A 186 -5.84 7.68 -5.93
N LEU A 187 -5.41 7.10 -4.82
CA LEU A 187 -5.19 5.67 -4.63
C LEU A 187 -6.13 5.16 -3.55
N THR A 188 -6.82 4.05 -3.79
CA THR A 188 -7.86 3.58 -2.85
C THR A 188 -7.28 3.04 -1.56
N PHE A 189 -6.37 2.08 -1.66
CA PHE A 189 -5.67 1.44 -0.53
C PHE A 189 -4.18 1.40 -0.81
N ASN A 190 -3.37 1.47 0.24
CA ASN A 190 -1.96 1.14 0.11
C ASN A 190 -1.79 -0.38 0.06
N GLU A 191 -1.00 -0.88 -0.91
CA GLU A 191 -0.55 -2.27 -0.99
C GLU A 191 -1.62 -3.30 -0.58
N ILE A 192 -2.80 -3.22 -1.22
CA ILE A 192 -3.96 -4.02 -0.84
C ILE A 192 -3.66 -5.53 -0.74
N ASN A 193 -2.68 -6.03 -1.49
CA ASN A 193 -2.25 -7.43 -1.48
C ASN A 193 -1.44 -7.82 -0.25
N MET A 194 -0.94 -6.86 0.52
CA MET A 194 -0.30 -7.13 1.82
C MET A 194 -1.29 -7.79 2.80
N SER A 195 -2.59 -7.72 2.56
CA SER A 195 -3.59 -8.47 3.32
C SER A 195 -3.38 -10.00 3.29
N LEU A 196 -2.67 -10.54 2.31
CA LEU A 196 -2.25 -11.95 2.29
C LEU A 196 -1.13 -12.24 3.31
N GLN A 197 -0.36 -11.24 3.70
CA GLN A 197 0.80 -11.36 4.59
C GLN A 197 0.51 -10.83 6.00
N SER A 198 -0.06 -9.62 6.08
CA SER A 198 -0.42 -8.94 7.32
C SER A 198 -1.86 -8.44 7.25
N LEU A 199 -2.77 -9.23 7.81
CA LEU A 199 -4.19 -8.97 7.72
C LEU A 199 -4.58 -7.72 8.51
N SER A 200 -4.11 -7.62 9.76
CA SER A 200 -4.47 -6.49 10.65
C SER A 200 -3.98 -5.15 10.14
N THR A 201 -2.75 -5.10 9.62
CA THR A 201 -2.17 -3.88 9.06
C THR A 201 -2.96 -3.38 7.86
N CYS A 202 -3.29 -4.27 6.92
CA CYS A 202 -3.88 -3.86 5.65
C CYS A 202 -5.39 -3.67 5.69
N SER A 203 -6.07 -4.35 6.61
CA SER A 203 -7.54 -4.43 6.62
C SER A 203 -8.20 -4.08 7.94
N GLY A 204 -7.41 -3.88 9.00
CA GLY A 204 -7.92 -3.73 10.36
C GLY A 204 -8.50 -5.00 10.97
N ALA A 205 -8.45 -6.14 10.26
CA ALA A 205 -8.98 -7.42 10.75
C ALA A 205 -7.89 -8.22 11.48
N MET A 206 -8.18 -8.68 12.67
CA MET A 206 -7.28 -9.46 13.51
C MET A 206 -7.68 -10.95 13.46
N ARG A 207 -6.69 -11.83 13.21
CA ARG A 207 -6.93 -13.25 12.98
C ARG A 207 -7.56 -13.98 14.17
N ASP A 208 -7.21 -13.56 15.38
CA ASP A 208 -7.74 -14.08 16.64
C ASP A 208 -9.05 -13.44 17.09
N HIS A 209 -9.67 -12.59 16.23
CA HIS A 209 -10.90 -11.85 16.56
C HIS A 209 -12.00 -12.02 15.49
N SER A 210 -12.02 -13.13 14.74
CA SER A 210 -13.05 -13.33 13.73
C SER A 210 -14.45 -13.34 14.32
N LEU A 211 -15.29 -12.40 13.89
CA LEU A 211 -16.68 -12.26 14.33
C LEU A 211 -17.59 -13.37 13.80
N LYS A 212 -17.19 -13.98 12.68
CA LYS A 212 -17.91 -15.08 12.02
C LYS A 212 -17.34 -16.45 12.38
N GLY A 213 -16.28 -16.52 13.20
CA GLY A 213 -15.60 -17.78 13.52
C GLY A 213 -14.94 -18.46 12.31
N LEU A 214 -14.47 -17.66 11.35
CA LEU A 214 -13.80 -18.15 10.16
C LEU A 214 -12.38 -18.65 10.50
N ASP A 215 -11.93 -19.69 9.81
CA ASP A 215 -10.52 -20.03 9.81
C ASP A 215 -9.68 -18.95 9.13
N GLU A 216 -8.36 -19.00 9.31
CA GLU A 216 -7.45 -17.97 8.89
C GLU A 216 -7.47 -17.71 7.37
N GLU A 217 -7.52 -18.77 6.58
CA GLU A 217 -7.50 -18.63 5.12
C GLU A 217 -8.84 -18.09 4.59
N GLN A 218 -9.96 -18.58 5.12
CA GLN A 218 -11.28 -18.07 4.77
C GLN A 218 -11.44 -16.61 5.21
N LEU A 219 -10.99 -16.25 6.43
CA LEU A 219 -11.00 -14.88 6.92
C LEU A 219 -10.20 -13.95 5.99
N THR A 220 -8.99 -14.37 5.60
CA THR A 220 -8.14 -13.58 4.71
C THR A 220 -8.84 -13.27 3.39
N PHE A 221 -9.44 -14.27 2.73
CA PHE A 221 -10.12 -14.03 1.45
C PHE A 221 -11.49 -13.38 1.58
N GLU A 222 -12.19 -13.51 2.69
CA GLU A 222 -13.39 -12.71 2.99
C GLU A 222 -13.04 -11.22 3.08
N VAL A 223 -11.96 -10.91 3.82
CA VAL A 223 -11.44 -9.55 3.96
C VAL A 223 -10.95 -8.98 2.63
N VAL A 224 -10.15 -9.74 1.88
CA VAL A 224 -9.67 -9.34 0.53
C VAL A 224 -10.83 -9.01 -0.39
N HIS A 225 -11.88 -9.84 -0.39
CA HIS A 225 -13.10 -9.61 -1.15
C HIS A 225 -13.73 -8.25 -0.79
N ASN A 226 -13.96 -8.01 0.50
CA ASN A 226 -14.60 -6.79 0.96
C ASN A 226 -13.75 -5.54 0.66
N MET A 227 -12.43 -5.63 0.77
CA MET A 227 -11.53 -4.53 0.42
C MET A 227 -11.54 -4.23 -1.09
N LEU A 228 -11.53 -5.26 -1.95
CA LEU A 228 -11.62 -5.08 -3.40
C LEU A 228 -12.94 -4.44 -3.82
N LEU A 229 -14.04 -4.83 -3.17
CA LEU A 229 -15.34 -4.21 -3.38
C LEU A 229 -15.37 -2.75 -2.91
N ALA A 230 -14.80 -2.46 -1.73
CA ALA A 230 -14.66 -1.10 -1.22
C ALA A 230 -13.78 -0.23 -2.15
N SER A 231 -12.70 -0.81 -2.70
CA SER A 231 -11.85 -0.14 -3.68
C SER A 231 -12.63 0.24 -4.95
N ALA A 232 -13.43 -0.69 -5.49
CA ALA A 232 -14.26 -0.41 -6.67
C ALA A 232 -15.30 0.68 -6.40
N LYS A 233 -15.97 0.66 -5.22
CA LYS A 233 -16.89 1.72 -4.81
C LYS A 233 -16.20 3.07 -4.68
N ALA A 234 -14.99 3.12 -4.13
CA ALA A 234 -14.20 4.33 -4.03
C ALA A 234 -13.87 4.93 -5.41
N VAL A 235 -13.48 4.10 -6.38
CA VAL A 235 -13.25 4.53 -7.77
C VAL A 235 -14.53 5.11 -8.39
N ILE A 236 -15.67 4.43 -8.21
CA ILE A 236 -16.97 4.93 -8.70
C ILE A 236 -17.28 6.30 -8.11
N LEU A 237 -17.07 6.50 -6.80
CA LEU A 237 -17.29 7.79 -6.13
C LEU A 237 -16.38 8.89 -6.67
N VAL A 238 -15.10 8.60 -6.93
CA VAL A 238 -14.19 9.56 -7.56
C VAL A 238 -14.73 10.00 -8.91
N HIS A 239 -15.15 9.06 -9.76
CA HIS A 239 -15.69 9.38 -11.09
C HIS A 239 -17.01 10.16 -11.04
N GLU A 240 -17.87 9.87 -10.05
CA GLU A 240 -19.14 10.59 -9.86
C GLU A 240 -18.96 12.03 -9.38
N ILE A 241 -18.04 12.25 -8.42
CA ILE A 241 -17.87 13.54 -7.74
C ILE A 241 -16.84 14.41 -8.45
N ALA A 242 -15.78 13.80 -8.94
CA ALA A 242 -14.61 14.46 -9.52
C ALA A 242 -14.24 13.85 -10.88
N PRO A 243 -15.04 14.03 -11.94
CA PRO A 243 -14.87 13.35 -13.22
C PRO A 243 -13.54 13.67 -13.94
N GLU A 244 -12.85 14.74 -13.54
CA GLU A 244 -11.51 15.11 -14.06
C GLU A 244 -10.37 14.48 -13.24
N ALA A 245 -10.66 13.88 -12.09
CA ALA A 245 -9.68 13.18 -11.27
C ALA A 245 -9.47 11.74 -11.76
N LEU A 246 -8.32 11.17 -11.41
CA LEU A 246 -7.95 9.81 -11.76
C LEU A 246 -7.78 8.97 -10.49
N ALA A 247 -8.39 7.79 -10.48
CA ALA A 247 -8.27 6.83 -9.40
C ALA A 247 -7.42 5.64 -9.83
N GLY A 248 -6.33 5.37 -9.11
CA GLY A 248 -5.44 4.24 -9.33
C GLY A 248 -5.60 3.15 -8.28
N ASN A 249 -5.11 1.98 -8.62
CA ASN A 249 -4.86 0.92 -7.65
C ASN A 249 -3.47 1.10 -7.02
N MET A 250 -3.19 0.39 -5.92
CA MET A 250 -1.84 0.33 -5.36
C MET A 250 -1.59 -1.06 -4.78
N VAL A 251 -0.60 -1.75 -5.33
CA VAL A 251 -0.26 -3.14 -5.02
C VAL A 251 1.25 -3.25 -4.84
N TRP A 252 1.73 -3.97 -3.85
CA TRP A 252 3.14 -4.33 -3.79
C TRP A 252 3.46 -5.33 -4.91
N LYS A 253 4.17 -4.87 -5.93
CA LYS A 253 4.51 -5.69 -7.09
C LYS A 253 5.77 -6.49 -6.83
N HIS A 254 5.62 -7.81 -6.77
CA HIS A 254 6.74 -8.72 -6.73
C HIS A 254 7.06 -9.27 -8.11
N VAL A 255 8.35 -9.47 -8.36
CA VAL A 255 8.87 -10.31 -9.43
C VAL A 255 9.38 -11.58 -8.79
N TYR A 256 8.84 -12.71 -9.22
CA TYR A 256 9.28 -14.02 -8.78
C TYR A 256 10.11 -14.67 -9.87
N TYR A 257 11.27 -15.22 -9.51
CA TYR A 257 12.10 -16.05 -10.38
C TYR A 257 11.98 -17.50 -9.96
N PRO A 258 11.89 -18.47 -10.91
CA PRO A 258 11.93 -19.87 -10.54
C PRO A 258 13.32 -20.20 -9.96
N LYS A 259 13.36 -21.01 -8.89
CA LYS A 259 14.63 -21.37 -8.24
C LYS A 259 15.58 -22.09 -9.19
N THR A 260 15.03 -22.90 -10.07
CA THR A 260 15.78 -23.63 -11.09
C THR A 260 15.02 -23.65 -12.41
N VAL A 261 15.61 -24.24 -13.44
CA VAL A 261 14.94 -24.50 -14.73
C VAL A 261 13.95 -25.68 -14.68
N ARG A 262 13.69 -26.25 -13.52
CA ARG A 262 12.68 -27.32 -13.36
C ARG A 262 11.31 -26.77 -13.75
N PRO A 263 10.50 -27.53 -14.54
CA PRO A 263 9.15 -27.10 -14.91
C PRO A 263 8.26 -26.81 -13.70
N GLU A 264 8.43 -27.55 -12.58
CA GLU A 264 7.64 -27.37 -11.37
C GLU A 264 7.97 -26.05 -10.66
N ASP A 265 9.23 -25.60 -10.67
CA ASP A 265 9.61 -24.30 -10.12
C ASP A 265 9.02 -23.15 -10.96
N THR A 266 8.93 -23.34 -12.29
CA THR A 266 8.24 -22.39 -13.18
C THR A 266 6.73 -22.39 -12.90
N LEU A 267 6.12 -23.54 -12.62
CA LEU A 267 4.71 -23.64 -12.26
C LEU A 267 4.43 -22.93 -10.93
N GLN A 268 5.31 -23.07 -9.93
CA GLN A 268 5.24 -22.34 -8.67
C GLN A 268 5.35 -20.83 -8.89
N GLN A 269 6.28 -20.37 -9.74
CA GLN A 269 6.40 -18.96 -10.12
C GLN A 269 5.10 -18.42 -10.72
N ILE A 270 4.46 -19.17 -11.61
CA ILE A 270 3.16 -18.77 -12.20
C ILE A 270 2.10 -18.64 -11.11
N PHE A 271 2.05 -19.55 -10.16
CA PHE A 271 1.10 -19.51 -9.04
C PHE A 271 1.32 -18.26 -8.16
N ASP A 272 2.57 -17.98 -7.76
CA ASP A 272 2.91 -16.80 -6.96
C ASP A 272 2.58 -15.50 -7.71
N MET A 273 2.88 -15.45 -9.00
CA MET A 273 2.52 -14.30 -9.85
C MET A 273 1.00 -14.15 -10.00
N ASN A 274 0.25 -15.24 -10.09
CA ASN A 274 -1.21 -15.20 -10.19
C ASN A 274 -1.86 -14.68 -8.91
N LEU A 275 -1.33 -15.02 -7.73
CA LEU A 275 -1.78 -14.42 -6.47
C LEU A 275 -1.57 -12.89 -6.45
N ASN A 276 -0.45 -12.42 -7.00
CA ASN A 276 -0.20 -10.99 -7.15
C ASN A 276 -1.13 -10.36 -8.20
N TYR A 277 -1.34 -11.02 -9.36
CA TYR A 277 -2.23 -10.53 -10.42
C TYR A 277 -3.72 -10.56 -10.04
N TYR A 278 -4.12 -11.35 -9.06
CA TYR A 278 -5.51 -11.41 -8.59
C TYR A 278 -6.05 -10.02 -8.24
N PHE A 279 -5.26 -9.23 -7.53
CA PHE A 279 -5.62 -7.87 -7.15
C PHE A 279 -5.70 -6.93 -8.36
N TYR A 280 -4.70 -6.99 -9.24
CA TYR A 280 -4.69 -6.17 -10.46
C TYR A 280 -5.84 -6.52 -11.41
N ASP A 281 -6.11 -7.81 -11.64
CA ASP A 281 -7.18 -8.21 -12.58
C ASP A 281 -8.55 -7.72 -12.09
N ILE A 282 -8.81 -7.77 -10.77
CA ILE A 282 -10.06 -7.26 -10.21
C ILE A 282 -10.09 -5.73 -10.28
N GLN A 283 -9.05 -5.04 -9.82
CA GLN A 283 -9.05 -3.57 -9.76
C GLN A 283 -8.94 -2.90 -11.14
N CYS A 284 -8.23 -3.49 -12.10
CA CYS A 284 -7.99 -2.86 -13.40
C CYS A 284 -8.87 -3.39 -14.52
N LYS A 285 -9.32 -4.65 -14.45
CA LYS A 285 -10.21 -5.25 -15.45
C LYS A 285 -11.65 -5.42 -14.97
N GLY A 286 -11.88 -5.36 -13.64
CA GLY A 286 -13.19 -5.63 -13.05
C GLY A 286 -13.62 -7.09 -13.18
N VAL A 287 -12.67 -8.02 -13.27
CA VAL A 287 -12.92 -9.44 -13.50
C VAL A 287 -12.34 -10.27 -12.36
N VAL A 288 -13.18 -11.09 -11.75
CA VAL A 288 -12.71 -12.10 -10.77
C VAL A 288 -12.08 -13.25 -11.58
N PRO A 289 -10.77 -13.48 -11.44
CA PRO A 289 -10.08 -14.44 -12.28
C PRO A 289 -10.31 -15.88 -11.80
N TYR A 290 -10.24 -16.82 -12.77
CA TYR A 290 -10.46 -18.26 -12.58
C TYR A 290 -9.21 -19.01 -12.11
N TYR A 291 -8.02 -18.46 -12.33
CA TYR A 291 -6.75 -19.20 -12.15
C TYR A 291 -6.41 -19.53 -10.70
N LEU A 292 -7.15 -19.01 -9.72
CA LEU A 292 -7.07 -19.43 -8.32
C LEU A 292 -8.19 -20.40 -7.91
N ASP A 293 -9.10 -20.82 -8.80
CA ASP A 293 -10.23 -21.67 -8.46
C ASP A 293 -9.76 -22.99 -7.83
N ARG A 294 -8.78 -23.66 -8.45
CA ARG A 294 -8.18 -24.87 -7.88
C ARG A 294 -7.59 -24.66 -6.48
N TYR A 295 -6.92 -23.55 -6.25
CA TYR A 295 -6.37 -23.21 -4.94
C TYR A 295 -7.49 -23.05 -3.92
N PHE A 296 -8.54 -22.30 -4.26
CA PHE A 296 -9.68 -22.10 -3.37
C PHE A 296 -10.43 -23.42 -3.06
N GLU A 297 -10.60 -24.29 -4.07
CA GLU A 297 -11.19 -25.62 -3.87
C GLU A 297 -10.32 -26.48 -2.91
N GLN A 298 -9.02 -26.55 -3.13
CA GLN A 298 -8.09 -27.33 -2.31
C GLN A 298 -8.04 -26.84 -0.84
N LYS A 299 -8.25 -25.54 -0.63
CA LYS A 299 -8.25 -24.89 0.67
C LYS A 299 -9.65 -24.73 1.28
N ASN A 300 -10.69 -25.21 0.58
CA ASN A 300 -12.09 -25.05 0.96
C ASN A 300 -12.50 -23.58 1.21
N ILE A 301 -11.87 -22.62 0.50
CA ILE A 301 -12.16 -21.20 0.57
C ILE A 301 -13.38 -20.89 -0.29
N LYS A 302 -14.40 -20.27 0.31
CA LYS A 302 -15.60 -19.85 -0.37
C LYS A 302 -15.50 -18.38 -0.80
N ARG A 303 -15.75 -18.13 -2.08
CA ARG A 303 -15.85 -16.76 -2.60
C ARG A 303 -17.32 -16.33 -2.59
N ASN A 304 -17.64 -15.32 -1.81
CA ASN A 304 -19.01 -14.87 -1.57
C ASN A 304 -19.36 -13.61 -2.40
N TYR A 305 -18.97 -13.58 -3.70
CA TYR A 305 -19.37 -12.49 -4.60
C TYR A 305 -20.82 -12.64 -5.02
N SER A 306 -21.66 -11.68 -4.69
CA SER A 306 -23.01 -11.58 -5.26
C SER A 306 -22.94 -11.08 -6.71
N PRO A 307 -24.01 -11.27 -7.52
CA PRO A 307 -24.08 -10.65 -8.84
C PRO A 307 -23.91 -9.13 -8.83
N GLU A 308 -24.40 -8.46 -7.78
CA GLU A 308 -24.26 -7.01 -7.59
C GLU A 308 -22.81 -6.62 -7.29
N ASP A 309 -22.08 -7.42 -6.48
CA ASP A 309 -20.65 -7.23 -6.26
C ASP A 309 -19.88 -7.29 -7.58
N ILE A 310 -20.15 -8.27 -8.41
CA ILE A 310 -19.50 -8.43 -9.72
C ILE A 310 -19.77 -7.20 -10.62
N GLU A 311 -20.99 -6.69 -10.65
CA GLU A 311 -21.30 -5.47 -11.42
C GLU A 311 -20.58 -4.23 -10.85
N THR A 312 -20.45 -4.14 -9.54
CA THR A 312 -19.68 -3.07 -8.88
C THR A 312 -18.20 -3.13 -9.25
N LEU A 313 -17.59 -4.33 -9.20
CA LEU A 313 -16.20 -4.52 -9.62
C LEU A 313 -15.97 -4.13 -11.08
N LYS A 314 -16.90 -4.47 -12.00
CA LYS A 314 -16.81 -4.09 -13.40
C LYS A 314 -16.86 -2.58 -13.64
N LYS A 315 -17.63 -1.85 -12.83
CA LYS A 315 -17.77 -0.38 -12.93
C LYS A 315 -16.60 0.35 -12.29
N GLY A 316 -16.10 -0.12 -11.14
CA GLY A 316 -15.07 0.53 -10.34
C GLY A 316 -13.65 0.17 -10.75
N LYS A 317 -13.32 0.26 -12.05
CA LYS A 317 -11.97 -0.02 -12.57
C LYS A 317 -11.06 1.19 -12.42
N ALA A 318 -9.81 0.93 -12.06
CA ALA A 318 -8.78 1.95 -11.95
C ALA A 318 -8.41 2.55 -13.32
N ASP A 319 -8.10 3.85 -13.32
CA ASP A 319 -7.69 4.61 -14.52
C ASP A 319 -6.21 4.44 -14.85
N PHE A 320 -5.39 4.19 -13.85
CA PHE A 320 -3.95 3.96 -13.98
C PHE A 320 -3.47 2.88 -13.01
N LEU A 321 -2.36 2.26 -13.37
CA LEU A 321 -1.67 1.30 -12.50
C LEU A 321 -0.74 2.03 -11.55
N SER A 322 -0.76 1.63 -10.28
CA SER A 322 0.23 2.07 -9.32
C SER A 322 0.72 0.90 -8.48
N PHE A 323 1.99 0.95 -8.10
CA PHE A 323 2.61 -0.11 -7.32
C PHE A 323 3.82 0.37 -6.51
N SER A 324 4.19 -0.39 -5.49
CA SER A 324 5.50 -0.36 -4.85
C SER A 324 6.39 -1.48 -5.39
N TYR A 325 7.70 -1.20 -5.49
CA TYR A 325 8.71 -2.17 -5.85
C TYR A 325 9.94 -2.00 -4.95
N TYR A 326 10.26 -3.03 -4.20
CA TYR A 326 11.41 -3.01 -3.30
C TYR A 326 12.42 -4.10 -3.63
N MET A 327 11.94 -5.28 -4.08
CA MET A 327 12.78 -6.45 -4.31
C MET A 327 12.08 -7.50 -5.17
N SER A 328 12.83 -8.52 -5.56
CA SER A 328 12.33 -9.75 -6.18
C SER A 328 12.51 -10.94 -5.25
N ASN A 329 11.73 -12.00 -5.46
CA ASN A 329 11.74 -13.24 -4.70
C ASN A 329 12.02 -14.45 -5.57
N ILE A 330 12.37 -15.59 -4.94
CA ILE A 330 12.55 -16.89 -5.58
C ILE A 330 11.35 -17.78 -5.28
N SER A 331 10.74 -18.33 -6.32
CA SER A 331 9.71 -19.37 -6.22
C SER A 331 10.34 -20.76 -6.28
N GLU A 332 10.04 -21.59 -5.30
CA GLU A 332 10.48 -22.98 -5.22
C GLU A 332 9.28 -23.89 -5.00
N TYR A 333 9.13 -24.91 -5.87
CA TYR A 333 8.07 -25.89 -5.73
C TYR A 333 8.31 -26.83 -4.54
N GLN A 334 7.37 -26.88 -3.61
CA GLN A 334 7.43 -27.69 -2.39
C GLN A 334 6.38 -28.81 -2.35
N GLY A 335 5.70 -29.07 -3.47
CA GLY A 335 4.62 -30.07 -3.55
C GLY A 335 3.22 -29.47 -3.66
N GLU A 336 2.23 -30.36 -3.67
CA GLU A 336 0.81 -29.99 -3.73
C GLU A 336 0.12 -30.19 -2.36
N PRO A 337 -0.84 -29.34 -1.98
CA PRO A 337 -1.24 -28.12 -2.71
C PRO A 337 -0.11 -27.07 -2.69
N MET A 338 0.01 -26.30 -3.78
CA MET A 338 1.01 -25.22 -3.84
C MET A 338 0.79 -24.23 -2.69
N LYS A 339 1.88 -23.78 -2.09
CA LYS A 339 1.89 -22.78 -1.04
C LYS A 339 2.39 -21.45 -1.60
N PHE A 340 1.77 -20.37 -1.16
CA PHE A 340 2.25 -19.04 -1.51
C PHE A 340 3.66 -18.80 -0.95
N THR A 341 4.57 -18.36 -1.81
CA THR A 341 5.97 -18.07 -1.43
C THR A 341 6.06 -16.94 -0.40
N GLY A 342 5.07 -16.04 -0.37
CA GLY A 342 5.04 -14.89 0.51
C GLY A 342 5.54 -13.62 -0.16
N LEU A 343 5.27 -12.48 0.48
CA LEU A 343 5.67 -11.15 0.03
C LEU A 343 6.95 -10.67 0.74
N LEU A 344 7.20 -11.13 1.95
CA LEU A 344 8.37 -10.71 2.73
C LEU A 344 9.65 -11.44 2.26
N PRO A 345 10.83 -10.84 2.47
CA PRO A 345 12.09 -11.47 2.13
C PRO A 345 12.29 -12.76 2.94
N ASP A 346 12.78 -13.78 2.26
CA ASP A 346 13.17 -15.05 2.86
C ASP A 346 14.64 -15.33 2.51
N GLN A 347 15.52 -15.15 3.47
CA GLN A 347 16.97 -15.32 3.29
C GLN A 347 17.37 -16.73 2.87
N SER A 348 16.51 -17.74 3.12
CA SER A 348 16.76 -19.12 2.65
C SER A 348 16.56 -19.28 1.14
N ARG A 349 15.94 -18.30 0.47
CA ARG A 349 15.59 -18.28 -0.94
C ARG A 349 16.20 -17.10 -1.70
N ASN A 350 17.44 -16.77 -1.40
CA ASN A 350 18.14 -15.67 -2.05
C ASN A 350 18.49 -15.99 -3.50
N ASN A 351 18.34 -14.99 -4.37
CA ASN A 351 18.84 -15.09 -5.74
C ASN A 351 20.37 -14.93 -5.74
N PRO A 352 21.13 -15.96 -6.17
CA PRO A 352 22.60 -15.94 -6.11
C PRO A 352 23.25 -14.91 -7.06
N TYR A 353 22.49 -14.33 -7.98
CA TYR A 353 22.93 -13.32 -8.93
C TYR A 353 22.68 -11.87 -8.46
N LEU A 354 22.03 -11.68 -7.30
CA LEU A 354 21.69 -10.37 -6.78
C LEU A 354 22.45 -10.09 -5.49
N LYS A 355 22.82 -8.82 -5.29
CA LYS A 355 23.30 -8.33 -4.01
C LYS A 355 22.13 -8.22 -3.02
N MET A 356 22.43 -8.46 -1.74
CA MET A 356 21.47 -8.32 -0.65
C MET A 356 21.91 -7.17 0.27
N THR A 357 20.94 -6.49 0.88
CA THR A 357 21.22 -5.56 1.97
C THR A 357 21.34 -6.30 3.30
N ASP A 358 21.78 -5.60 4.34
CA ASP A 358 21.82 -6.13 5.71
C ASP A 358 20.43 -6.50 6.26
N TRP A 359 19.35 -5.98 5.62
CA TRP A 359 17.97 -6.31 5.94
C TRP A 359 17.48 -7.57 5.19
N GLY A 360 18.32 -8.17 4.33
CA GLY A 360 17.95 -9.31 3.52
C GLY A 360 17.12 -8.96 2.28
N TRP A 361 17.13 -7.71 1.83
CA TRP A 361 16.43 -7.29 0.62
C TRP A 361 17.33 -7.41 -0.61
N SER A 362 16.82 -8.02 -1.68
CA SER A 362 17.55 -8.14 -2.94
C SER A 362 17.57 -6.80 -3.69
N ILE A 363 18.72 -6.40 -4.20
CA ILE A 363 18.88 -5.24 -5.05
C ILE A 363 18.70 -5.67 -6.49
N ASP A 364 17.52 -5.44 -7.06
CA ASP A 364 17.15 -5.91 -8.40
C ASP A 364 16.55 -4.80 -9.29
N PRO A 365 17.38 -3.94 -9.87
CA PRO A 365 16.91 -2.90 -10.79
C PRO A 365 16.25 -3.48 -12.05
N VAL A 366 16.76 -4.60 -12.57
CA VAL A 366 16.19 -5.26 -13.76
C VAL A 366 14.81 -5.83 -13.46
N GLY A 367 14.59 -6.31 -12.25
CA GLY A 367 13.26 -6.73 -11.78
C GLY A 367 12.21 -5.62 -11.89
N LEU A 368 12.57 -4.37 -11.60
CA LEU A 368 11.66 -3.23 -11.82
C LEU A 368 11.27 -3.08 -13.30
N ARG A 369 12.23 -3.21 -14.23
CA ARG A 369 11.93 -3.18 -15.68
C ARG A 369 11.04 -4.36 -16.09
N ILE A 370 11.28 -5.56 -15.53
CA ILE A 370 10.43 -6.73 -15.75
C ILE A 370 9.01 -6.46 -15.25
N ALA A 371 8.85 -5.93 -14.03
CA ALA A 371 7.55 -5.58 -13.44
C ALA A 371 6.78 -4.60 -14.33
N LEU A 372 7.43 -3.52 -14.80
CA LEU A 372 6.85 -2.52 -15.68
C LEU A 372 6.37 -3.12 -17.01
N ASN A 373 7.21 -3.93 -17.67
CA ASN A 373 6.83 -4.60 -18.91
C ASN A 373 5.68 -5.60 -18.70
N GLN A 374 5.72 -6.42 -17.63
CA GLN A 374 4.65 -7.37 -17.33
C GLN A 374 3.30 -6.67 -17.11
N LEU A 375 3.29 -5.60 -16.31
CA LEU A 375 2.07 -4.85 -16.01
C LEU A 375 1.52 -4.14 -17.24
N TYR A 376 2.36 -3.43 -17.98
CA TYR A 376 1.92 -2.70 -19.17
C TYR A 376 1.42 -3.63 -20.27
N THR A 377 2.11 -4.74 -20.53
CA THR A 377 1.68 -5.75 -21.51
C THR A 377 0.33 -6.37 -21.14
N ARG A 378 0.07 -6.58 -19.83
CA ARG A 378 -1.17 -7.22 -19.37
C ARG A 378 -2.38 -6.29 -19.33
N TYR A 379 -2.17 -5.00 -19.04
CA TYR A 379 -3.26 -4.06 -18.72
C TYR A 379 -3.36 -2.89 -19.69
N GLY A 380 -2.27 -2.44 -20.31
CA GLY A 380 -2.25 -1.30 -21.23
C GLY A 380 -2.60 0.05 -20.59
N LEU A 381 -2.59 0.14 -19.26
CA LEU A 381 -2.88 1.37 -18.52
C LEU A 381 -1.60 2.16 -18.25
N PRO A 382 -1.65 3.51 -18.18
CA PRO A 382 -0.52 4.32 -17.70
C PRO A 382 -0.06 3.88 -16.32
N ILE A 383 1.25 3.98 -16.05
CA ILE A 383 1.84 3.49 -14.80
C ILE A 383 2.44 4.63 -14.00
N PHE A 384 2.12 4.69 -12.70
CA PHE A 384 2.79 5.49 -11.67
C PHE A 384 3.49 4.56 -10.68
N ILE A 385 4.80 4.73 -10.49
CA ILE A 385 5.53 3.98 -9.46
C ILE A 385 5.37 4.73 -8.15
N ALA A 386 4.45 4.27 -7.29
CA ALA A 386 4.09 4.99 -6.05
C ALA A 386 5.17 4.90 -4.97
N GLU A 387 5.94 3.81 -4.98
CA GLU A 387 7.05 3.62 -4.06
C GLU A 387 8.14 2.77 -4.69
N PHE A 388 9.39 3.14 -4.50
CA PHE A 388 10.54 2.26 -4.59
C PHE A 388 11.62 2.75 -3.63
N GLY A 389 12.37 1.84 -3.07
CA GLY A 389 13.36 2.18 -2.07
C GLY A 389 14.05 0.93 -1.53
N ILE A 390 14.92 1.12 -0.54
CA ILE A 390 15.70 0.04 0.04
C ILE A 390 15.90 0.24 1.54
N GLY A 391 15.76 -0.85 2.30
CA GLY A 391 16.10 -0.92 3.71
C GLY A 391 17.61 -1.11 3.89
N MET A 392 18.26 -0.15 4.55
CA MET A 392 19.69 -0.18 4.87
C MET A 392 19.91 0.42 6.26
N TYR A 393 20.95 -0.04 6.95
CA TYR A 393 21.40 0.64 8.16
C TYR A 393 22.15 1.91 7.79
N GLU A 394 21.89 2.96 8.57
CA GLU A 394 22.54 4.26 8.44
C GLU A 394 22.95 4.77 9.82
N SER A 395 23.92 5.65 9.84
CA SER A 395 24.35 6.35 11.04
C SER A 395 24.62 7.81 10.71
N MET A 396 24.29 8.67 11.65
CA MET A 396 24.61 10.09 11.59
C MET A 396 26.05 10.30 12.08
N ASP A 397 26.85 11.02 11.34
CA ASP A 397 28.21 11.37 11.73
C ASP A 397 28.27 12.49 12.81
N SER A 398 29.48 12.84 13.24
CA SER A 398 29.70 13.91 14.22
C SER A 398 29.30 15.31 13.75
N ASN A 399 29.05 15.50 12.46
CA ASN A 399 28.59 16.74 11.85
C ASN A 399 27.08 16.74 11.61
N HIS A 400 26.35 15.76 12.17
CA HIS A 400 24.93 15.54 11.97
C HIS A 400 24.54 15.28 10.50
N GLN A 401 25.43 14.62 9.73
CA GLN A 401 25.19 14.25 8.34
C GLN A 401 25.01 12.74 8.20
N ILE A 402 24.12 12.35 7.29
CA ILE A 402 23.92 10.97 6.87
C ILE A 402 24.47 10.83 5.46
N HIS A 403 25.47 9.95 5.28
CA HIS A 403 26.07 9.65 3.98
C HIS A 403 25.31 8.51 3.30
N ASP A 404 24.38 8.86 2.45
CA ASP A 404 23.37 7.92 1.91
C ASP A 404 23.76 7.33 0.54
N GLN A 405 25.05 7.09 0.32
CA GLN A 405 25.60 6.63 -0.95
C GLN A 405 24.91 5.35 -1.46
N GLY A 406 24.59 4.41 -0.57
CA GLY A 406 23.94 3.16 -0.95
C GLY A 406 22.52 3.36 -1.52
N ARG A 407 21.72 4.29 -0.95
CA ARG A 407 20.40 4.63 -1.49
C ARG A 407 20.51 5.42 -2.79
N ILE A 408 21.50 6.31 -2.92
CA ILE A 408 21.76 7.06 -4.16
C ILE A 408 22.04 6.08 -5.31
N GLU A 409 22.95 5.12 -5.11
CA GLU A 409 23.29 4.10 -6.11
C GLU A 409 22.08 3.21 -6.45
N PHE A 410 21.28 2.84 -5.44
CA PHE A 410 20.05 2.08 -5.64
C PHE A 410 19.06 2.85 -6.53
N VAL A 411 18.79 4.12 -6.20
CA VAL A 411 17.85 4.98 -6.92
C VAL A 411 18.33 5.18 -8.37
N GLU A 412 19.60 5.52 -8.57
CA GLU A 412 20.18 5.68 -9.92
C GLU A 412 20.05 4.43 -10.78
N ALA A 413 20.33 3.25 -10.20
CA ALA A 413 20.22 1.99 -10.91
C ALA A 413 18.79 1.70 -11.35
N HIS A 414 17.81 1.96 -10.47
CA HIS A 414 16.39 1.75 -10.76
C HIS A 414 15.86 2.79 -11.78
N LEU A 415 16.23 4.06 -11.67
CA LEU A 415 15.84 5.09 -12.65
C LEU A 415 16.36 4.78 -14.05
N LYS A 416 17.57 4.21 -14.17
CA LYS A 416 18.09 3.70 -15.45
C LYS A 416 17.17 2.65 -16.05
N GLN A 417 16.66 1.72 -15.23
CA GLN A 417 15.75 0.66 -15.70
C GLN A 417 14.33 1.16 -16.00
N ILE A 418 13.84 2.19 -15.32
CA ILE A 418 12.60 2.88 -15.72
C ILE A 418 12.76 3.52 -17.10
N LYS A 419 13.89 4.20 -17.37
CA LYS A 419 14.20 4.75 -18.69
C LYS A 419 14.25 3.67 -19.78
N GLU A 420 14.82 2.51 -19.49
CA GLU A 420 14.84 1.37 -20.43
C GLU A 420 13.42 0.80 -20.66
N ALA A 421 12.57 0.69 -19.63
CA ALA A 421 11.18 0.28 -19.79
C ALA A 421 10.37 1.26 -20.67
N ILE A 422 10.62 2.57 -20.55
CA ILE A 422 10.01 3.59 -21.43
C ILE A 422 10.48 3.38 -22.88
N LYS A 423 11.73 3.00 -23.11
CA LYS A 423 12.25 2.64 -24.45
C LYS A 423 11.59 1.36 -24.97
N ASP A 424 11.30 0.39 -24.12
CA ASP A 424 10.52 -0.80 -24.45
C ASP A 424 9.07 -0.47 -24.88
N GLY A 425 8.58 0.72 -24.59
CA GLY A 425 7.25 1.20 -24.96
C GLY A 425 6.27 1.32 -23.79
N VAL A 426 6.73 1.12 -22.57
CA VAL A 426 5.89 1.26 -21.36
C VAL A 426 5.54 2.73 -21.12
N ASP A 427 4.27 3.01 -20.83
CA ASP A 427 3.80 4.35 -20.48
C ASP A 427 3.92 4.60 -18.98
N VAL A 428 5.08 5.09 -18.53
CA VAL A 428 5.32 5.54 -17.15
C VAL A 428 5.19 7.05 -17.11
N PHE A 429 4.37 7.58 -16.18
CA PHE A 429 4.12 9.02 -16.10
C PHE A 429 4.64 9.67 -14.81
N GLY A 430 5.12 8.89 -13.83
CA GLY A 430 5.69 9.40 -12.61
C GLY A 430 6.28 8.34 -11.69
N VAL A 431 7.04 8.81 -10.69
CA VAL A 431 7.70 8.01 -9.65
C VAL A 431 7.83 8.81 -8.36
#